data_5d128634d13e863d84e7099495866ba8
#
_entry.id   5d128634d13e863d84e7099495866ba8
#
_cell.length_a   1.000
_cell.length_b   1.000
_cell.length_c   1.000
_cell.angle_alpha   90.00
_cell.angle_beta   90.00
_cell.angle_gamma   90.00
#
_symmetry.space_group_name_H-M   'P 1'
#
loop_
_entity.id
_entity.type
_entity.pdbx_description
1 polymer ?
#
loop_
_entity_poly.entity_id
_entity_poly.type
_entity_poly.pdbx_seq_one_letter_code
_entity_poly.pdbx_strand_id
1 'polypeptide(L)'
;DKTHSSFELSIHGELQGELIVHVPGEHNVKNALGAAVLALELDIPFDKIQSGLDQYTGVRRRFDIKYTTHNNIMIVDDYAHHPSEVSATLEAAKSGWNHRVIAVFQPHLFTRTRDFYQDFAQAFQQSDILIVTDIFPAREKPIEGVTAEIIAREAKKLGHEKIEYIAD
;
A
#
# COMPACT_ATOMS: atom_id res chain seq x y z
N ASP A 1 -5.79 13.48 13.10
CA ASP A 1 -4.73 12.48 13.24
C ASP A 1 -4.66 11.66 11.95
N LYS A 2 -3.46 11.49 11.41
CA LYS A 2 -3.25 10.92 10.07
C LYS A 2 -3.08 9.39 10.08
N THR A 3 -3.26 8.78 11.23
CA THR A 3 -3.08 7.34 11.46
C THR A 3 -4.39 6.57 11.50
N HIS A 4 -5.52 7.26 11.42
CA HIS A 4 -6.85 6.65 11.39
C HIS A 4 -7.72 7.27 10.29
N SER A 5 -8.73 6.54 9.89
CA SER A 5 -9.78 7.00 8.98
C SER A 5 -11.13 6.83 9.66
N SER A 6 -12.03 7.82 9.52
CA SER A 6 -13.43 7.69 9.94
C SER A 6 -14.35 7.87 8.74
N PHE A 7 -15.48 7.20 8.77
CA PHE A 7 -16.50 7.27 7.72
C PHE A 7 -17.87 6.90 8.27
N GLU A 8 -18.92 7.44 7.67
CA GLU A 8 -20.30 7.12 8.01
C GLU A 8 -20.81 5.95 7.18
N LEU A 9 -21.46 4.98 7.83
CA LEU A 9 -22.14 3.86 7.18
C LEU A 9 -23.62 4.15 7.05
N SER A 10 -24.13 4.10 5.82
CA SER A 10 -25.57 4.16 5.54
C SER A 10 -26.02 2.91 4.79
N ILE A 11 -27.20 2.34 5.17
CA ILE A 11 -27.81 1.19 4.51
C ILE A 11 -29.19 1.61 4.01
N HIS A 12 -29.43 1.42 2.72
CA HIS A 12 -30.69 1.84 2.06
C HIS A 12 -31.06 3.31 2.32
N GLY A 13 -30.03 4.19 2.54
CA GLY A 13 -30.23 5.62 2.83
C GLY A 13 -30.43 5.93 4.32
N GLU A 14 -30.46 4.96 5.19
CA GLU A 14 -30.53 5.14 6.64
C GLU A 14 -29.13 5.10 7.27
N LEU A 15 -28.76 6.16 7.99
CA LEU A 15 -27.48 6.25 8.68
C LEU A 15 -27.45 5.27 9.84
N GLN A 16 -26.46 4.37 9.83
CA GLN A 16 -26.22 3.41 10.91
C GLN A 16 -25.30 4.00 11.98
N GLY A 17 -24.33 4.81 11.56
CA GLY A 17 -23.38 5.47 12.46
C GLY A 17 -22.01 5.67 11.83
N GLU A 18 -21.07 6.18 12.64
CA GLU A 18 -19.68 6.37 12.26
C GLU A 18 -18.85 5.12 12.60
N LEU A 19 -17.93 4.76 11.69
CA LEU A 19 -16.93 3.71 11.88
C LEU A 19 -15.53 4.34 11.83
N ILE A 20 -14.65 3.86 12.71
CA ILE A 20 -13.25 4.31 12.81
C ILE A 20 -12.34 3.11 12.57
N VAL A 21 -11.27 3.30 11.79
CA VAL A 21 -10.22 2.31 11.58
C VAL A 21 -8.85 2.96 11.77
N HIS A 22 -8.00 2.34 12.58
CA HIS A 22 -6.67 2.86 12.92
C HIS A 22 -5.59 2.41 11.92
N VAL A 23 -5.95 2.50 10.63
CA VAL A 23 -5.03 2.26 9.51
C VAL A 23 -5.26 3.33 8.42
N PRO A 24 -4.20 3.87 7.83
CA PRO A 24 -4.32 4.91 6.83
C PRO A 24 -4.73 4.35 5.45
N GLY A 25 -5.29 5.21 4.60
CA GLY A 25 -5.56 4.95 3.19
C GLY A 25 -7.00 4.55 2.88
N GLU A 26 -7.52 5.11 1.78
CA GLU A 26 -8.90 4.90 1.32
C GLU A 26 -9.22 3.42 1.07
N HIS A 27 -8.24 2.63 0.62
CA HIS A 27 -8.40 1.19 0.43
C HIS A 27 -8.74 0.46 1.74
N ASN A 28 -8.22 0.92 2.88
CA ASN A 28 -8.56 0.36 4.19
C ASN A 28 -9.97 0.74 4.64
N VAL A 29 -10.46 1.93 4.26
CA VAL A 29 -11.88 2.29 4.44
C VAL A 29 -12.78 1.34 3.64
N LYS A 30 -12.44 1.05 2.38
CA LYS A 30 -13.18 0.09 1.54
C LYS A 30 -13.16 -1.33 2.11
N ASN A 31 -12.01 -1.76 2.66
CA ASN A 31 -11.89 -3.06 3.33
C ASN A 31 -12.75 -3.13 4.59
N ALA A 32 -12.73 -2.08 5.41
CA ALA A 32 -13.56 -1.98 6.61
C ALA A 32 -15.06 -1.96 6.29
N LEU A 33 -15.45 -1.24 5.23
CA LEU A 33 -16.81 -1.24 4.72
C LEU A 33 -17.25 -2.65 4.31
N GLY A 34 -16.43 -3.38 3.56
CA GLY A 34 -16.72 -4.76 3.17
C GLY A 34 -16.89 -5.69 4.38
N ALA A 35 -16.01 -5.55 5.40
CA ALA A 35 -16.10 -6.30 6.64
C ALA A 35 -17.37 -5.95 7.43
N ALA A 36 -17.72 -4.67 7.52
CA ALA A 36 -18.92 -4.20 8.20
C ALA A 36 -20.19 -4.73 7.54
N VAL A 37 -20.29 -4.66 6.21
CA VAL A 37 -21.44 -5.18 5.46
C VAL A 37 -21.60 -6.69 5.68
N LEU A 38 -20.49 -7.45 5.56
CA LEU A 38 -20.53 -8.89 5.81
C LEU A 38 -20.96 -9.22 7.24
N ALA A 39 -20.49 -8.47 8.23
CA ALA A 39 -20.87 -8.67 9.63
C ALA A 39 -22.34 -8.38 9.87
N LEU A 40 -22.91 -7.35 9.22
CA LEU A 40 -24.34 -7.06 9.28
C LEU A 40 -25.19 -8.16 8.65
N GLU A 41 -24.75 -8.74 7.52
CA GLU A 41 -25.41 -9.89 6.89
C GLU A 41 -25.38 -11.15 7.78
N LEU A 42 -24.47 -11.21 8.74
CA LEU A 42 -24.37 -12.26 9.76
C LEU A 42 -25.09 -11.89 11.07
N ASP A 43 -25.96 -10.88 11.05
CA ASP A 43 -26.72 -10.39 12.20
C ASP A 43 -25.84 -9.93 13.39
N ILE A 44 -24.60 -9.49 13.14
CA ILE A 44 -23.75 -8.92 14.17
C ILE A 44 -24.22 -7.49 14.47
N PRO A 45 -24.52 -7.14 15.73
CA PRO A 45 -24.97 -5.81 16.10
C PRO A 45 -23.96 -4.73 15.72
N PHE A 46 -24.44 -3.55 15.26
CA PHE A 46 -23.60 -2.47 14.78
C PHE A 46 -22.57 -1.98 15.83
N ASP A 47 -22.96 -1.92 17.11
CA ASP A 47 -22.05 -1.55 18.21
C ASP A 47 -20.85 -2.50 18.34
N LYS A 48 -21.04 -3.78 18.03
CA LYS A 48 -19.95 -4.77 18.01
C LYS A 48 -19.05 -4.62 16.80
N ILE A 49 -19.62 -4.30 15.65
CA ILE A 49 -18.86 -4.01 14.43
C ILE A 49 -18.01 -2.76 14.65
N GLN A 50 -18.60 -1.69 15.16
CA GLN A 50 -17.93 -0.44 15.50
C GLN A 50 -16.75 -0.67 16.46
N SER A 51 -17.01 -1.38 17.57
CA SER A 51 -15.97 -1.71 18.56
C SER A 51 -14.89 -2.61 17.98
N GLY A 52 -15.20 -3.56 17.12
CA GLY A 52 -14.24 -4.44 16.46
C GLY A 52 -13.33 -3.69 15.49
N LEU A 53 -13.86 -2.77 14.71
CA LEU A 53 -13.10 -1.93 13.79
C LEU A 53 -12.24 -0.91 14.53
N ASP A 54 -12.74 -0.31 15.60
CA ASP A 54 -11.99 0.64 16.43
C ASP A 54 -10.80 -0.03 17.15
N GLN A 55 -10.90 -1.32 17.45
CA GLN A 55 -9.79 -2.09 18.04
C GLN A 55 -8.79 -2.62 17.00
N TYR A 56 -9.12 -2.52 15.71
CA TYR A 56 -8.25 -3.02 14.64
C TYR A 56 -7.10 -2.05 14.37
N THR A 57 -5.89 -2.50 14.66
CA THR A 57 -4.64 -1.72 14.51
C THR A 57 -3.83 -2.08 13.26
N GLY A 58 -4.42 -2.83 12.34
CA GLY A 58 -3.77 -3.25 11.11
C GLY A 58 -3.17 -4.66 11.15
N VAL A 59 -2.57 -5.05 10.05
CA VAL A 59 -1.85 -6.31 9.88
C VAL A 59 -0.38 -6.02 9.61
N ARG A 60 0.52 -6.86 10.11
CA ARG A 60 1.95 -6.76 9.80
C ARG A 60 2.18 -6.71 8.30
N ARG A 61 3.11 -5.86 7.87
CA ARG A 61 3.46 -5.65 6.47
C ARG A 61 2.27 -5.15 5.60
N ARG A 62 1.37 -4.34 6.18
CA ARG A 62 0.32 -3.58 5.48
C ARG A 62 0.32 -2.16 6.03
N PHE A 63 1.06 -1.27 5.38
CA PHE A 63 1.41 0.07 5.86
C PHE A 63 1.88 0.04 7.33
N ASP A 64 2.75 -0.91 7.64
CA ASP A 64 3.18 -1.22 9.00
C ASP A 64 4.31 -0.25 9.41
N ILE A 65 3.98 0.73 10.22
CA ILE A 65 4.96 1.71 10.74
C ILE A 65 5.84 1.02 11.76
N LYS A 66 7.05 0.66 11.35
CA LYS A 66 8.03 -0.04 12.22
C LYS A 66 8.69 0.88 13.20
N TYR A 67 9.01 2.08 12.77
CA TYR A 67 9.78 3.01 13.58
C TYR A 67 9.63 4.44 13.06
N THR A 68 9.62 5.39 14.00
CA THR A 68 9.76 6.81 13.70
C THR A 68 10.94 7.36 14.49
N THR A 69 11.91 7.94 13.79
CA THR A 69 13.11 8.50 14.42
C THR A 69 12.83 9.84 15.10
N HIS A 70 13.77 10.30 15.96
CA HIS A 70 13.71 11.64 16.54
C HIS A 70 13.72 12.77 15.50
N ASN A 71 14.28 12.52 14.30
CA ASN A 71 14.28 13.46 13.19
C ASN A 71 13.05 13.31 12.29
N ASN A 72 12.01 12.66 12.77
CA ASN A 72 10.75 12.45 12.07
C ASN A 72 10.90 11.66 10.74
N ILE A 73 11.87 10.74 10.68
CA ILE A 73 11.97 9.76 9.59
C ILE A 73 11.12 8.56 9.98
N MET A 74 10.13 8.25 9.17
CA MET A 74 9.23 7.12 9.36
C MET A 74 9.65 5.95 8.46
N ILE A 75 9.76 4.76 9.04
CA ILE A 75 10.05 3.52 8.32
C ILE A 75 8.76 2.71 8.27
N VAL A 76 8.28 2.44 7.04
CA VAL A 76 7.06 1.68 6.78
C VAL A 76 7.42 0.40 6.03
N ASP A 77 6.90 -0.73 6.50
CA ASP A 77 6.99 -2.03 5.84
C ASP A 77 5.63 -2.38 5.21
N ASP A 78 5.61 -2.60 3.90
CA ASP A 78 4.42 -3.00 3.17
C ASP A 78 4.72 -4.19 2.26
N TYR A 79 3.80 -5.15 2.21
CA TYR A 79 3.91 -6.33 1.34
C TYR A 79 3.33 -6.07 -0.07
N ALA A 80 3.12 -4.83 -0.44
CA ALA A 80 2.64 -4.45 -1.75
C ALA A 80 3.56 -5.04 -2.83
N HIS A 81 2.98 -5.87 -3.69
CA HIS A 81 3.68 -6.60 -4.74
C HIS A 81 2.92 -6.61 -6.08
N HIS A 82 1.81 -5.90 -6.15
CA HIS A 82 1.07 -5.59 -7.35
C HIS A 82 1.06 -4.07 -7.58
N PRO A 83 1.07 -3.54 -8.81
CA PRO A 83 1.12 -2.09 -9.05
C PRO A 83 0.04 -1.30 -8.34
N SER A 84 -1.19 -1.81 -8.30
CA SER A 84 -2.31 -1.17 -7.58
C SER A 84 -2.09 -1.09 -6.06
N GLU A 85 -1.46 -2.11 -5.46
CA GLU A 85 -1.11 -2.09 -4.04
C GLU A 85 -0.01 -1.06 -3.77
N VAL A 86 1.03 -1.03 -4.61
CA VAL A 86 2.13 -0.04 -4.53
C VAL A 86 1.57 1.37 -4.64
N SER A 87 0.70 1.62 -5.63
CA SER A 87 0.06 2.93 -5.80
C SER A 87 -0.73 3.34 -4.55
N ALA A 88 -1.55 2.43 -4.01
CA ALA A 88 -2.35 2.71 -2.81
C ALA A 88 -1.49 3.00 -1.57
N THR A 89 -0.38 2.28 -1.40
CA THR A 89 0.56 2.51 -0.30
C THR A 89 1.26 3.86 -0.42
N LEU A 90 1.73 4.22 -1.62
CA LEU A 90 2.38 5.51 -1.86
C LEU A 90 1.38 6.67 -1.73
N GLU A 91 0.15 6.52 -2.21
CA GLU A 91 -0.92 7.50 -2.04
C GLU A 91 -1.26 7.71 -0.56
N ALA A 92 -1.36 6.64 0.23
CA ALA A 92 -1.56 6.74 1.67
C ALA A 92 -0.39 7.48 2.35
N ALA A 93 0.86 7.22 1.95
CA ALA A 93 2.03 7.92 2.46
C ALA A 93 2.01 9.41 2.11
N LYS A 94 1.66 9.78 0.88
CA LYS A 94 1.61 11.17 0.42
C LYS A 94 0.46 11.95 1.03
N SER A 95 -0.74 11.37 1.11
CA SER A 95 -1.92 12.01 1.69
C SER A 95 -1.85 12.11 3.22
N GLY A 96 -1.28 11.08 3.86
CA GLY A 96 -1.14 11.01 5.30
C GLY A 96 -0.05 11.92 5.87
N TRP A 97 1.04 12.11 5.17
CA TRP A 97 2.22 12.83 5.68
C TRP A 97 2.83 13.75 4.60
N ASN A 98 3.17 14.96 4.98
CA ASN A 98 3.87 15.90 4.10
C ASN A 98 5.38 15.67 4.16
N HIS A 99 5.82 14.45 3.80
CA HIS A 99 7.21 14.04 3.82
C HIS A 99 7.71 13.64 2.45
N ARG A 100 9.03 13.70 2.28
CA ARG A 100 9.69 13.06 1.14
C ARG A 100 9.52 11.55 1.26
N VAL A 101 9.05 10.90 0.21
CA VAL A 101 8.86 9.45 0.14
C VAL A 101 10.01 8.79 -0.60
N ILE A 102 10.73 7.92 0.08
CA ILE A 102 11.75 7.05 -0.50
C ILE A 102 11.15 5.65 -0.58
N ALA A 103 10.90 5.17 -1.79
CA ALA A 103 10.42 3.81 -2.03
C ALA A 103 11.62 2.88 -2.26
N VAL A 104 11.71 1.80 -1.46
CA VAL A 104 12.63 0.69 -1.70
C VAL A 104 11.79 -0.51 -2.11
N PHE A 105 12.00 -1.00 -3.31
CA PHE A 105 11.14 -2.02 -3.91
C PHE A 105 11.94 -3.23 -4.37
N GLN A 106 11.59 -4.40 -3.86
CA GLN A 106 12.01 -5.69 -4.36
C GLN A 106 10.87 -6.32 -5.19
N PRO A 107 10.97 -6.40 -6.51
CA PRO A 107 9.96 -7.04 -7.33
C PRO A 107 9.83 -8.52 -6.96
N HIS A 108 8.60 -9.02 -6.93
CA HIS A 108 8.30 -10.42 -6.62
C HIS A 108 7.80 -11.12 -7.86
N LEU A 109 8.49 -12.20 -8.29
CA LEU A 109 8.25 -13.02 -9.47
C LEU A 109 8.70 -12.39 -10.80
N PHE A 110 9.38 -13.19 -11.61
CA PHE A 110 9.80 -12.79 -12.97
C PHE A 110 8.60 -12.55 -13.89
N THR A 111 7.58 -13.42 -13.82
CA THR A 111 6.37 -13.28 -14.64
C THR A 111 5.66 -11.97 -14.34
N ARG A 112 5.47 -11.64 -13.07
CA ARG A 112 4.82 -10.39 -12.68
C ARG A 112 5.64 -9.17 -13.09
N THR A 113 6.95 -9.21 -12.93
CA THR A 113 7.83 -8.12 -13.35
C THR A 113 7.73 -7.90 -14.87
N ARG A 114 7.77 -8.96 -15.68
CA ARG A 114 7.61 -8.92 -17.12
C ARG A 114 6.26 -8.31 -17.53
N ASP A 115 5.19 -8.77 -16.89
CA ASP A 115 3.83 -8.43 -17.32
C ASP A 115 3.40 -7.02 -16.87
N PHE A 116 3.94 -6.52 -15.73
CA PHE A 116 3.50 -5.27 -15.09
C PHE A 116 4.58 -4.22 -14.88
N TYR A 117 5.77 -4.32 -15.52
CA TYR A 117 6.85 -3.34 -15.30
C TYR A 117 6.44 -1.89 -15.62
N GLN A 118 5.58 -1.69 -16.62
CA GLN A 118 5.07 -0.37 -16.99
C GLN A 118 4.12 0.18 -15.93
N ASP A 119 3.24 -0.67 -15.41
CA ASP A 119 2.29 -0.28 -14.36
C ASP A 119 3.03 0.00 -13.04
N PHE A 120 4.08 -0.77 -12.72
CA PHE A 120 4.96 -0.46 -11.59
C PHE A 120 5.66 0.89 -11.77
N ALA A 121 6.21 1.14 -12.94
CA ALA A 121 6.86 2.40 -13.25
C ALA A 121 5.90 3.59 -13.09
N GLN A 122 4.65 3.44 -13.49
CA GLN A 122 3.61 4.45 -13.30
C GLN A 122 3.26 4.63 -11.83
N ALA A 123 3.12 3.54 -11.05
CA ALA A 123 2.81 3.60 -9.62
C ALA A 123 3.90 4.36 -8.84
N PHE A 124 5.17 4.16 -9.17
CA PHE A 124 6.29 4.81 -8.49
C PHE A 124 6.47 6.30 -8.81
N GLN A 125 5.73 6.88 -9.77
CA GLN A 125 5.74 8.34 -9.98
C GLN A 125 5.33 9.13 -8.73
N GLN A 126 4.68 8.50 -7.78
CA GLN A 126 4.31 9.10 -6.49
C GLN A 126 5.47 9.15 -5.48
N SER A 127 6.58 8.43 -5.71
CA SER A 127 7.76 8.50 -4.84
C SER A 127 8.71 9.62 -5.26
N ASP A 128 9.43 10.21 -4.30
CA ASP A 128 10.44 11.23 -4.58
C ASP A 128 11.79 10.60 -4.91
N ILE A 129 12.03 9.39 -4.43
CA ILE A 129 13.20 8.56 -4.73
C ILE A 129 12.71 7.12 -4.86
N LEU A 130 13.17 6.42 -5.89
CA LEU A 130 12.92 5.01 -6.10
C LEU A 130 14.23 4.23 -6.09
N ILE A 131 14.32 3.24 -5.22
CA ILE A 131 15.41 2.25 -5.19
C ILE A 131 14.78 0.91 -5.54
N VAL A 132 15.27 0.26 -6.61
CA VAL A 132 14.81 -1.05 -7.06
C VAL A 132 15.93 -2.06 -6.82
N THR A 133 15.63 -3.20 -6.19
CA THR A 133 16.57 -4.31 -6.00
C THR A 133 16.27 -5.48 -6.92
N ASP A 134 17.06 -6.54 -6.87
CA ASP A 134 16.85 -7.73 -7.68
C ASP A 134 15.49 -8.38 -7.44
N ILE A 135 14.99 -9.09 -8.47
CA ILE A 135 13.72 -9.81 -8.39
C ILE A 135 13.84 -10.94 -7.38
N PHE A 136 12.94 -10.99 -6.41
CA PHE A 136 12.75 -12.16 -5.58
C PHE A 136 12.02 -13.25 -6.39
N PRO A 137 12.69 -14.36 -6.76
CA PRO A 137 12.16 -15.33 -7.68
C PRO A 137 11.04 -16.20 -7.11
N ALA A 138 10.99 -16.35 -5.77
CA ALA A 138 10.16 -17.30 -5.06
C ALA A 138 10.31 -18.73 -5.63
N ARG A 139 9.35 -19.17 -6.45
CA ARG A 139 9.37 -20.52 -7.08
C ARG A 139 9.62 -20.48 -8.59
N GLU A 140 9.82 -19.30 -9.15
CA GLU A 140 10.04 -19.14 -10.58
C GLU A 140 11.50 -19.29 -10.97
N LYS A 141 11.73 -19.74 -12.18
CA LYS A 141 13.05 -19.68 -12.82
C LYS A 141 13.24 -18.32 -13.47
N PRO A 142 14.48 -17.82 -13.54
CA PRO A 142 14.77 -16.60 -14.29
C PRO A 142 14.24 -16.67 -15.73
N ILE A 143 13.68 -15.56 -16.20
CA ILE A 143 13.21 -15.40 -17.57
C ILE A 143 14.25 -14.55 -18.30
N GLU A 144 14.73 -15.02 -19.43
CA GLU A 144 15.73 -14.32 -20.24
C GLU A 144 15.26 -12.90 -20.58
N GLY A 145 16.11 -11.91 -20.36
CA GLY A 145 15.82 -10.49 -20.62
C GLY A 145 14.92 -9.81 -19.56
N VAL A 146 14.46 -10.53 -18.55
CA VAL A 146 13.62 -9.96 -17.46
C VAL A 146 14.47 -9.74 -16.21
N THR A 147 14.75 -8.49 -15.92
CA THR A 147 15.44 -8.04 -14.70
C THR A 147 14.63 -6.93 -14.03
N ALA A 148 14.89 -6.67 -12.76
CA ALA A 148 14.22 -5.57 -12.05
C ALA A 148 14.55 -4.19 -12.64
N GLU A 149 15.69 -4.06 -13.30
CA GLU A 149 16.13 -2.84 -13.98
C GLU A 149 15.14 -2.35 -15.04
N ILE A 150 14.32 -3.23 -15.61
CA ILE A 150 13.29 -2.80 -16.60
C ILE A 150 12.27 -1.85 -15.98
N ILE A 151 11.95 -2.01 -14.69
CA ILE A 151 11.07 -1.09 -13.95
C ILE A 151 11.74 0.27 -13.80
N ALA A 152 13.01 0.28 -13.36
CA ALA A 152 13.78 1.51 -13.17
C ALA A 152 13.92 2.28 -14.50
N ARG A 153 14.26 1.58 -15.59
CA ARG A 153 14.36 2.19 -16.93
C ARG A 153 13.03 2.78 -17.41
N GLU A 154 11.93 2.09 -17.19
CA GLU A 154 10.62 2.58 -17.62
C GLU A 154 10.17 3.77 -16.76
N ALA A 155 10.36 3.73 -15.44
CA ALA A 155 10.07 4.87 -14.57
C ALA A 155 10.89 6.12 -14.95
N LYS A 156 12.15 5.94 -15.37
CA LYS A 156 12.99 7.03 -15.89
C LYS A 156 12.43 7.63 -17.19
N LYS A 157 11.93 6.81 -18.11
CA LYS A 157 11.28 7.29 -19.35
C LYS A 157 10.01 8.10 -19.04
N LEU A 158 9.28 7.74 -17.99
CA LEU A 158 8.10 8.48 -17.52
C LEU A 158 8.46 9.75 -16.73
N GLY A 159 9.74 10.09 -16.58
CA GLY A 159 10.22 11.33 -15.97
C GLY A 159 10.55 11.25 -14.49
N HIS A 160 10.62 10.06 -13.89
CA HIS A 160 11.09 9.92 -12.51
C HIS A 160 12.59 10.22 -12.44
N GLU A 161 12.98 11.30 -11.73
CA GLU A 161 14.35 11.83 -11.78
C GLU A 161 15.35 11.10 -10.89
N LYS A 162 14.88 10.53 -9.76
CA LYS A 162 15.75 9.94 -8.73
C LYS A 162 15.49 8.46 -8.57
N ILE A 163 16.13 7.68 -9.43
CA ILE A 163 16.01 6.22 -9.44
C ILE A 163 17.39 5.60 -9.33
N GLU A 164 17.50 4.58 -8.51
CA GLU A 164 18.68 3.73 -8.40
C GLU A 164 18.26 2.25 -8.47
N TYR A 165 19.00 1.48 -9.25
CA TYR A 165 18.92 0.04 -9.24
C TYR A 165 20.14 -0.51 -8.49
N ILE A 166 19.90 -1.29 -7.45
CA ILE A 166 20.94 -1.89 -6.61
C ILE A 166 20.79 -3.40 -6.71
N ALA A 167 21.73 -4.05 -7.38
CA ALA A 167 21.82 -5.51 -7.42
C ALA A 167 22.29 -6.05 -6.06
N ASP A 168 21.77 -7.21 -5.65
CA ASP A 168 22.24 -7.98 -4.48
C ASP A 168 23.55 -8.71 -4.77
#